data_3e3df080ec01c9cacf0f2f392b2b9221
#
_entry.id   3e3df080ec01c9cacf0f2f392b2b9221
#
_cell.length_a   1.000
_cell.length_b   1.000
_cell.length_c   1.000
_cell.angle_alpha   90.00
_cell.angle_beta   90.00
_cell.angle_gamma   90.00
#
_symmetry.space_group_name_H-M   'P 1'
#
loop_
_entity.id
_entity.type
_entity.pdbx_description
1 polymer ?
#
loop_
_entity_poly.entity_id
_entity_poly.type
_entity_poly.pdbx_seq_one_letter_code
_entity_poly.pdbx_strand_id
1 'polypeptide(L)'
;MANVEHSSLTGSALHEPKGTSAANSGETYVANGSGSGVWQPIHRHLAAATAFNSSSPYAYSLDTDIAEKFLSPSISASLVSGFTVVTSPNLRFRYDDATGLTGLINLTMSSTQATGPTKNVEWALFKNGTEIVGSRTIRSIATGTWGSISVTAVTSLVQNDYIEIKTKADTDNVVVNYANIYASIIGMSA
;
A
#
# COMPACT_ATOMS: atom_id res chain seq x y z
N MET A 1 -22.72 2.74 52.62
CA MET A 1 -21.83 1.80 51.94
C MET A 1 -20.42 2.24 52.24
N ALA A 2 -19.59 1.35 52.82
CA ALA A 2 -18.19 1.69 53.09
C ALA A 2 -17.42 1.84 51.74
N ASN A 3 -16.70 2.93 51.62
CA ASN A 3 -15.83 3.15 50.48
C ASN A 3 -14.61 2.23 50.64
N VAL A 4 -14.54 1.15 49.90
CA VAL A 4 -13.39 0.21 49.93
C VAL A 4 -12.38 0.71 48.94
N GLU A 5 -11.18 1.02 49.44
CA GLU A 5 -10.09 1.42 48.55
C GLU A 5 -9.62 0.25 47.67
N HIS A 6 -9.40 0.54 46.40
CA HIS A 6 -8.94 -0.48 45.42
C HIS A 6 -7.67 -1.22 45.84
N SER A 7 -6.78 -0.56 46.59
CA SER A 7 -5.56 -1.15 47.10
C SER A 7 -5.77 -2.27 48.14
N SER A 8 -6.96 -2.34 48.71
CA SER A 8 -7.31 -3.37 49.74
C SER A 8 -8.07 -4.57 49.15
N LEU A 9 -8.39 -4.59 47.88
CA LEU A 9 -9.06 -5.67 47.23
C LEU A 9 -8.10 -6.78 46.85
N THR A 10 -8.38 -8.03 47.19
CA THR A 10 -7.59 -9.21 46.86
C THR A 10 -8.47 -10.31 46.29
N GLY A 11 -7.85 -11.16 45.46
CA GLY A 11 -8.56 -12.30 44.86
C GLY A 11 -9.81 -11.94 44.08
N SER A 12 -10.90 -12.61 44.35
CA SER A 12 -12.17 -12.40 43.62
C SER A 12 -12.87 -11.05 43.88
N ALA A 13 -12.33 -10.24 44.80
CA ALA A 13 -12.82 -8.87 45.04
C ALA A 13 -12.14 -7.81 44.16
N LEU A 14 -11.10 -8.17 43.44
CA LEU A 14 -10.51 -7.32 42.40
C LEU A 14 -11.56 -7.07 41.32
N HIS A 15 -11.71 -5.80 40.94
CA HIS A 15 -12.55 -5.43 39.81
C HIS A 15 -11.86 -5.85 38.49
N GLU A 16 -11.85 -7.13 38.24
CA GLU A 16 -11.46 -7.55 36.89
C GLU A 16 -12.53 -7.12 35.88
N PRO A 17 -12.16 -6.63 34.70
CA PRO A 17 -13.12 -6.37 33.64
C PRO A 17 -13.93 -7.64 33.38
N LYS A 18 -15.26 -7.53 33.24
CA LYS A 18 -16.14 -8.67 33.01
C LYS A 18 -15.63 -9.53 31.86
N GLY A 19 -15.44 -10.82 32.14
CA GLY A 19 -15.04 -11.77 31.11
C GLY A 19 -13.53 -11.82 30.85
N THR A 20 -12.66 -11.38 31.79
CA THR A 20 -11.20 -11.51 31.65
C THR A 20 -10.76 -12.94 31.39
N SER A 21 -11.45 -13.93 31.94
CA SER A 21 -11.20 -15.36 31.67
C SER A 21 -11.52 -15.78 30.23
N ALA A 22 -12.27 -14.98 29.49
CA ALA A 22 -12.60 -15.22 28.09
C ALA A 22 -11.74 -14.35 27.14
N ALA A 23 -10.86 -13.49 27.67
CA ALA A 23 -9.97 -12.68 26.86
C ALA A 23 -8.83 -13.52 26.30
N ASN A 24 -8.55 -13.37 25.01
CA ASN A 24 -7.36 -13.93 24.40
C ASN A 24 -6.19 -12.94 24.46
N SER A 25 -4.98 -13.46 24.32
CA SER A 25 -3.79 -12.58 24.24
C SER A 25 -3.93 -11.61 23.07
N GLY A 26 -3.73 -10.32 23.33
CA GLY A 26 -3.85 -9.26 22.31
C GLY A 26 -5.25 -8.68 22.14
N GLU A 27 -6.21 -9.04 22.97
CA GLU A 27 -7.51 -8.39 23.01
C GLU A 27 -7.55 -7.20 23.98
N THR A 28 -8.40 -6.23 23.68
CA THR A 28 -8.76 -5.12 24.55
C THR A 28 -10.26 -5.11 24.81
N TYR A 29 -10.66 -4.65 26.00
CA TYR A 29 -12.08 -4.52 26.32
C TYR A 29 -12.61 -3.21 25.77
N VAL A 30 -13.54 -3.29 24.84
CA VAL A 30 -14.16 -2.13 24.20
C VAL A 30 -15.56 -1.93 24.78
N ALA A 31 -15.78 -0.76 25.43
CA ALA A 31 -17.08 -0.41 25.98
C ALA A 31 -18.12 -0.20 24.87
N ASN A 32 -19.32 -0.71 25.06
CA ASN A 32 -20.42 -0.60 24.09
C ASN A 32 -21.35 0.62 24.33
N GLY A 33 -21.01 1.50 25.25
CA GLY A 33 -21.82 2.67 25.61
C GLY A 33 -23.05 2.39 26.51
N SER A 34 -23.30 1.11 26.85
CA SER A 34 -24.47 0.68 27.68
C SER A 34 -24.05 0.08 29.02
N GLY A 35 -22.88 0.45 29.53
CA GLY A 35 -22.35 -0.09 30.79
C GLY A 35 -21.76 -1.50 30.68
N SER A 36 -21.51 -1.96 29.48
CA SER A 36 -20.88 -3.24 29.17
C SER A 36 -19.87 -3.05 28.03
N GLY A 37 -19.29 -4.13 27.54
CA GLY A 37 -18.37 -4.15 26.40
C GLY A 37 -18.05 -5.56 25.98
N VAL A 38 -17.19 -5.70 25.00
CA VAL A 38 -16.71 -6.96 24.47
C VAL A 38 -15.19 -6.96 24.38
N TRP A 39 -14.57 -8.11 24.55
CA TRP A 39 -13.17 -8.31 24.24
C TRP A 39 -13.02 -8.37 22.73
N GLN A 40 -12.16 -7.52 22.20
CA GLN A 40 -11.87 -7.44 20.78
C GLN A 40 -10.38 -7.50 20.58
N PRO A 41 -9.90 -8.18 19.55
CA PRO A 41 -8.52 -8.08 19.15
C PRO A 41 -8.13 -6.60 19.01
N ILE A 42 -6.96 -6.24 19.52
CA ILE A 42 -6.38 -4.93 19.18
C ILE A 42 -6.08 -5.02 17.68
N HIS A 43 -6.99 -4.47 16.88
CA HIS A 43 -6.83 -4.41 15.43
C HIS A 43 -5.68 -3.45 15.08
N ARG A 44 -4.47 -3.90 15.33
CA ARG A 44 -3.27 -3.30 14.77
C ARG A 44 -2.85 -4.11 13.55
N HIS A 45 -3.77 -4.29 12.62
CA HIS A 45 -3.39 -4.84 11.34
C HIS A 45 -2.67 -3.73 10.56
N LEU A 46 -1.39 -3.59 10.80
CA LEU A 46 -0.51 -2.84 9.95
C LEU A 46 -0.03 -3.79 8.86
N ALA A 47 -0.65 -3.73 7.71
CA ALA A 47 -0.13 -4.39 6.53
C ALA A 47 0.75 -3.40 5.76
N ALA A 48 1.91 -3.84 5.34
CA ALA A 48 2.85 -3.01 4.61
C ALA A 48 3.63 -3.84 3.59
N ALA A 49 3.89 -3.26 2.44
CA ALA A 49 4.78 -3.83 1.45
C ALA A 49 5.61 -2.74 0.80
N THR A 50 6.87 -3.02 0.54
CA THR A 50 7.76 -2.15 -0.22
C THR A 50 8.46 -2.93 -1.30
N ALA A 51 8.63 -2.30 -2.44
CA ALA A 51 9.44 -2.82 -3.54
C ALA A 51 10.30 -1.68 -4.09
N PHE A 52 11.55 -1.96 -4.41
CA PHE A 52 12.46 -0.95 -4.89
C PHE A 52 13.42 -1.51 -5.95
N ASN A 53 13.87 -0.61 -6.82
CA ASN A 53 14.98 -0.81 -7.73
C ASN A 53 15.90 0.39 -7.63
N SER A 54 17.12 0.18 -7.20
CA SER A 54 18.15 1.22 -7.07
C SER A 54 19.33 1.01 -8.03
N SER A 55 19.30 -0.06 -8.84
CA SER A 55 20.41 -0.42 -9.69
C SER A 55 20.37 0.28 -11.06
N SER A 56 20.47 -0.41 -12.14
CA SER A 56 20.55 0.17 -13.48
C SER A 56 19.21 0.74 -13.95
N PRO A 57 19.20 1.80 -14.76
CA PRO A 57 17.99 2.24 -15.42
C PRO A 57 17.36 1.12 -16.24
N TYR A 58 16.05 1.07 -16.16
CA TYR A 58 15.24 0.11 -16.92
C TYR A 58 14.51 0.84 -18.04
N ALA A 59 14.73 0.44 -19.28
CA ALA A 59 14.08 1.02 -20.44
C ALA A 59 12.76 0.30 -20.73
N TYR A 60 11.71 1.08 -20.96
CA TYR A 60 10.38 0.60 -21.29
C TYR A 60 9.78 1.38 -22.45
N SER A 61 9.27 0.68 -23.47
CA SER A 61 8.59 1.29 -24.60
C SER A 61 7.11 1.48 -24.24
N LEU A 62 6.62 2.70 -24.35
CA LEU A 62 5.25 3.08 -24.03
C LEU A 62 4.47 3.37 -25.30
N ASP A 63 3.17 3.07 -25.24
CA ASP A 63 2.17 3.40 -26.23
C ASP A 63 1.15 4.40 -25.66
N THR A 64 0.16 4.74 -26.49
CA THR A 64 -0.94 5.62 -26.09
C THR A 64 -1.99 4.93 -25.23
N ASP A 65 -1.92 3.62 -25.07
CA ASP A 65 -2.84 2.84 -24.24
C ASP A 65 -2.32 2.73 -22.79
N ILE A 66 -3.12 3.17 -21.83
CA ILE A 66 -2.80 3.02 -20.39
C ILE A 66 -2.88 1.56 -19.90
N ALA A 67 -3.26 0.62 -20.76
CA ALA A 67 -3.14 -0.80 -20.44
C ALA A 67 -1.68 -1.26 -20.27
N GLU A 68 -0.71 -0.47 -20.73
CA GLU A 68 0.70 -0.65 -20.45
C GLU A 68 0.95 -0.82 -18.96
N LYS A 69 1.76 -1.82 -18.64
CA LYS A 69 2.09 -2.18 -17.26
C LYS A 69 3.53 -1.83 -16.96
N PHE A 70 3.73 -1.34 -15.75
CA PHE A 70 5.08 -1.10 -15.29
C PHE A 70 5.78 -2.43 -15.02
N LEU A 71 6.84 -2.73 -15.77
CA LEU A 71 7.65 -3.94 -15.62
C LEU A 71 9.00 -3.59 -14.99
N SER A 72 9.40 -4.32 -13.97
CA SER A 72 10.75 -4.21 -13.44
C SER A 72 11.27 -5.56 -13.00
N PRO A 73 12.09 -6.20 -13.82
CA PRO A 73 12.64 -7.52 -13.53
C PRO A 73 13.64 -7.54 -12.36
N SER A 74 14.11 -6.36 -11.92
CA SER A 74 15.13 -6.22 -10.88
C SER A 74 14.62 -5.55 -9.60
N ILE A 75 13.31 -5.53 -9.37
CA ILE A 75 12.74 -5.01 -8.12
C ILE A 75 12.91 -6.03 -7.00
N SER A 76 13.38 -5.56 -5.86
CA SER A 76 13.45 -6.32 -4.61
C SER A 76 12.32 -5.89 -3.66
N ALA A 77 11.64 -6.86 -3.06
CA ALA A 77 10.74 -6.60 -1.94
C ALA A 77 11.55 -6.63 -0.64
N SER A 78 11.38 -5.65 0.23
CA SER A 78 12.16 -5.55 1.47
C SER A 78 11.33 -5.67 2.74
N LEU A 79 10.12 -5.13 2.74
CA LEU A 79 9.17 -5.26 3.84
C LEU A 79 7.88 -5.83 3.27
N VAL A 80 7.45 -6.98 3.77
CA VAL A 80 6.22 -7.62 3.31
C VAL A 80 5.48 -8.16 4.54
N SER A 81 4.32 -7.61 4.82
CA SER A 81 3.40 -8.06 5.87
C SER A 81 1.97 -7.91 5.37
N GLY A 82 1.23 -9.01 5.29
CA GLY A 82 -0.13 -9.04 4.74
C GLY A 82 -0.24 -8.84 3.22
N PHE A 83 0.89 -8.84 2.50
CA PHE A 83 0.94 -8.71 1.05
C PHE A 83 1.86 -9.76 0.43
N THR A 84 1.60 -10.11 -0.82
CA THR A 84 2.58 -10.72 -1.72
C THR A 84 2.99 -9.69 -2.77
N VAL A 85 4.29 -9.48 -2.92
CA VAL A 85 4.84 -8.63 -3.98
C VAL A 85 5.25 -9.50 -5.15
N VAL A 86 4.56 -9.34 -6.27
CA VAL A 86 4.86 -10.02 -7.54
C VAL A 86 5.62 -9.05 -8.43
N THR A 87 6.78 -9.46 -8.90
CA THR A 87 7.69 -8.60 -9.68
C THR A 87 7.76 -8.97 -11.16
N SER A 88 7.20 -10.11 -11.55
CA SER A 88 7.19 -10.57 -12.93
C SER A 88 5.83 -11.18 -13.29
N PRO A 89 5.27 -10.90 -14.48
CA PRO A 89 5.76 -9.96 -15.48
C PRO A 89 5.55 -8.49 -15.10
N ASN A 90 4.71 -8.18 -14.11
CA ASN A 90 4.36 -6.83 -13.66
C ASN A 90 4.56 -6.69 -12.17
N LEU A 91 4.94 -5.49 -11.73
CA LEU A 91 4.91 -5.15 -10.32
C LEU A 91 3.47 -5.11 -9.82
N ARG A 92 3.15 -6.00 -8.88
CA ARG A 92 1.86 -6.08 -8.19
C ARG A 92 2.06 -6.21 -6.70
N PHE A 93 1.22 -5.52 -5.96
CA PHE A 93 1.04 -5.75 -4.52
C PHE A 93 -0.32 -6.43 -4.34
N ARG A 94 -0.31 -7.74 -4.07
CA ARG A 94 -1.53 -8.47 -3.76
C ARG A 94 -1.74 -8.48 -2.24
N TYR A 95 -2.92 -8.11 -1.80
CA TYR A 95 -3.30 -8.18 -0.40
C TYR A 95 -3.79 -9.59 -0.05
N ASP A 96 -3.18 -10.22 0.95
CA ASP A 96 -3.38 -11.65 1.27
C ASP A 96 -4.23 -11.87 2.53
N ASP A 97 -4.41 -10.84 3.37
CA ASP A 97 -5.13 -11.01 4.62
C ASP A 97 -6.65 -11.01 4.45
N ALA A 98 -7.33 -11.76 5.31
CA ALA A 98 -8.79 -11.87 5.32
C ALA A 98 -9.49 -10.62 5.85
N THR A 99 -8.79 -9.80 6.66
CA THR A 99 -9.33 -8.56 7.23
C THR A 99 -9.22 -7.42 6.23
N GLY A 100 -10.31 -6.71 5.98
CA GLY A 100 -10.30 -5.53 5.09
C GLY A 100 -9.34 -4.45 5.58
N LEU A 101 -8.76 -3.71 4.66
CA LEU A 101 -7.73 -2.71 4.90
C LEU A 101 -8.02 -1.42 4.13
N THR A 102 -7.73 -0.26 4.72
CA THR A 102 -7.59 0.99 3.96
C THR A 102 -6.09 1.27 3.79
N GLY A 103 -5.64 1.23 2.54
CA GLY A 103 -4.22 1.36 2.18
C GLY A 103 -3.88 2.70 1.55
N LEU A 104 -2.80 3.31 2.03
CA LEU A 104 -2.08 4.41 1.37
C LEU A 104 -1.01 3.79 0.48
N ILE A 105 -1.11 4.04 -0.82
CA ILE A 105 -0.16 3.58 -1.82
C ILE A 105 0.67 4.78 -2.24
N ASN A 106 1.98 4.61 -2.27
CA ASN A 106 2.91 5.62 -2.76
C ASN A 106 3.91 4.98 -3.71
N LEU A 107 4.09 5.60 -4.87
CA LEU A 107 5.12 5.28 -5.84
C LEU A 107 5.96 6.51 -6.10
N THR A 108 7.25 6.38 -5.97
CA THR A 108 8.22 7.39 -6.43
C THR A 108 9.24 6.76 -7.36
N MET A 109 9.63 7.49 -8.38
CA MET A 109 10.65 7.04 -9.31
C MET A 109 11.34 8.21 -9.99
N SER A 110 12.51 7.97 -10.54
CA SER A 110 13.15 8.85 -11.49
C SER A 110 12.90 8.38 -12.92
N SER A 111 12.65 9.29 -13.83
CA SER A 111 12.46 8.95 -15.24
C SER A 111 13.12 9.95 -16.17
N THR A 112 13.52 9.47 -17.34
CA THR A 112 13.98 10.29 -18.47
C THR A 112 13.57 9.62 -19.76
N GLN A 113 13.38 10.39 -20.83
CA GLN A 113 13.19 9.81 -22.15
C GLN A 113 14.54 9.36 -22.72
N ALA A 114 14.57 8.21 -23.37
CA ALA A 114 15.79 7.68 -23.93
C ALA A 114 16.23 8.46 -25.18
N THR A 115 15.29 8.78 -26.06
CA THR A 115 15.54 9.47 -27.34
C THR A 115 14.33 10.26 -27.78
N GLY A 116 14.54 11.28 -28.62
CA GLY A 116 13.46 12.02 -29.28
C GLY A 116 13.05 13.32 -28.59
N PRO A 117 12.01 14.00 -29.08
CA PRO A 117 11.50 15.23 -28.50
C PRO A 117 10.79 14.97 -27.17
N THR A 118 10.66 16.02 -26.36
CA THR A 118 9.88 15.98 -25.10
C THR A 118 8.49 15.35 -25.31
N LYS A 119 8.11 14.45 -24.44
CA LYS A 119 6.84 13.73 -24.46
C LYS A 119 6.13 13.84 -23.11
N ASN A 120 4.80 13.79 -23.15
CA ASN A 120 4.00 13.63 -21.94
C ASN A 120 3.83 12.15 -21.64
N VAL A 121 4.13 11.80 -20.41
CA VAL A 121 3.94 10.44 -19.89
C VAL A 121 2.99 10.51 -18.70
N GLU A 122 2.08 9.56 -18.65
CA GLU A 122 1.10 9.42 -17.60
C GLU A 122 1.37 8.17 -16.78
N TRP A 123 1.14 8.27 -15.49
CA TRP A 123 1.19 7.14 -14.54
C TRP A 123 -0.08 7.13 -13.72
N ALA A 124 -0.60 5.94 -13.47
CA ALA A 124 -1.77 5.77 -12.61
C ALA A 124 -1.68 4.45 -11.82
N LEU A 125 -2.34 4.42 -10.68
CA LEU A 125 -2.52 3.24 -9.86
C LEU A 125 -3.83 2.55 -10.24
N PHE A 126 -3.78 1.24 -10.33
CA PHE A 126 -4.92 0.40 -10.67
C PHE A 126 -5.16 -0.62 -9.58
N LYS A 127 -6.42 -0.81 -9.22
CA LYS A 127 -6.88 -1.88 -8.35
C LYS A 127 -7.67 -2.88 -9.19
N ASN A 128 -7.25 -4.13 -9.20
CA ASN A 128 -7.90 -5.21 -9.95
C ASN A 128 -8.16 -4.85 -11.42
N GLY A 129 -7.20 -4.16 -12.04
CA GLY A 129 -7.32 -3.71 -13.44
C GLY A 129 -8.14 -2.44 -13.66
N THR A 130 -8.76 -1.86 -12.62
CA THR A 130 -9.51 -0.60 -12.68
C THR A 130 -8.69 0.54 -12.08
N GLU A 131 -8.65 1.68 -12.78
CA GLU A 131 -7.92 2.86 -12.31
C GLU A 131 -8.50 3.40 -11.00
N ILE A 132 -7.62 3.70 -10.04
CA ILE A 132 -8.00 4.39 -8.81
C ILE A 132 -8.14 5.88 -9.14
N VAL A 133 -9.36 6.38 -9.03
CA VAL A 133 -9.68 7.77 -9.34
C VAL A 133 -8.79 8.74 -8.56
N GLY A 134 -8.22 9.72 -9.26
CA GLY A 134 -7.34 10.72 -8.66
C GLY A 134 -5.88 10.30 -8.49
N SER A 135 -5.51 9.07 -8.86
CA SER A 135 -4.12 8.62 -8.80
C SER A 135 -3.28 9.03 -10.02
N ARG A 136 -3.92 9.52 -11.08
CA ARG A 136 -3.25 9.83 -12.34
C ARG A 136 -2.33 11.04 -12.20
N THR A 137 -1.09 10.88 -12.63
CA THR A 137 -0.08 11.95 -12.71
C THR A 137 0.46 12.02 -14.12
N ILE A 138 0.59 13.24 -14.65
CA ILE A 138 1.11 13.52 -15.99
C ILE A 138 2.37 14.35 -15.83
N ARG A 139 3.39 14.02 -16.59
CA ARG A 139 4.62 14.79 -16.65
C ARG A 139 5.21 14.83 -18.05
N SER A 140 5.72 16.00 -18.45
CA SER A 140 6.59 16.13 -19.61
C SER A 140 7.99 15.66 -19.27
N ILE A 141 8.52 14.73 -20.06
CA ILE A 141 9.89 14.21 -19.91
C ILE A 141 10.69 14.50 -21.17
N ALA A 142 11.93 14.98 -20.97
CA ALA A 142 12.86 15.27 -22.04
C ALA A 142 13.98 14.26 -22.08
N THR A 143 14.60 14.09 -23.25
CA THR A 143 15.75 13.25 -23.45
C THR A 143 16.93 13.69 -22.59
N GLY A 144 17.55 12.76 -21.90
CA GLY A 144 18.76 12.99 -21.11
C GLY A 144 18.54 13.77 -19.80
N THR A 145 17.32 14.25 -19.53
CA THR A 145 17.01 14.98 -18.29
C THR A 145 16.20 14.10 -17.34
N TRP A 146 16.83 13.71 -16.24
CA TRP A 146 16.18 12.95 -15.20
C TRP A 146 15.24 13.82 -14.36
N GLY A 147 14.12 13.28 -14.02
CA GLY A 147 13.18 13.95 -13.14
C GLY A 147 12.35 12.97 -12.33
N SER A 148 11.98 13.38 -11.11
CA SER A 148 11.20 12.55 -10.19
C SER A 148 9.71 12.61 -10.48
N ILE A 149 9.03 11.49 -10.22
CA ILE A 149 7.59 11.32 -10.30
C ILE A 149 7.13 10.75 -8.98
N SER A 150 5.97 11.21 -8.51
CA SER A 150 5.26 10.63 -7.38
C SER A 150 3.81 10.37 -7.78
N VAL A 151 3.33 9.18 -7.49
CA VAL A 151 1.93 8.78 -7.66
C VAL A 151 1.43 8.24 -6.33
N THR A 152 0.33 8.79 -5.84
CA THR A 152 -0.20 8.43 -4.52
C THR A 152 -1.71 8.21 -4.60
N ALA A 153 -2.22 7.24 -3.89
CA ALA A 153 -3.65 7.03 -3.73
C ALA A 153 -3.99 6.36 -2.40
N VAL A 154 -5.24 6.51 -1.98
CA VAL A 154 -5.83 5.77 -0.86
C VAL A 154 -6.97 4.92 -1.41
N THR A 155 -7.03 3.66 -1.03
CA THR A 155 -8.11 2.74 -1.42
C THR A 155 -8.34 1.67 -0.37
N SER A 156 -9.57 1.14 -0.32
CA SER A 156 -9.86 -0.05 0.45
C SER A 156 -9.40 -1.29 -0.28
N LEU A 157 -8.89 -2.27 0.46
CA LEU A 157 -8.47 -3.56 -0.03
C LEU A 157 -9.18 -4.68 0.74
N VAL A 158 -9.55 -5.72 0.03
CA VAL A 158 -9.99 -7.00 0.59
C VAL A 158 -9.05 -8.09 0.11
N GLN A 159 -9.11 -9.26 0.73
CA GLN A 159 -8.26 -10.39 0.38
C GLN A 159 -8.27 -10.66 -1.13
N ASN A 160 -7.08 -10.88 -1.69
CA ASN A 160 -6.80 -11.07 -3.12
C ASN A 160 -6.93 -9.82 -4.00
N ASP A 161 -7.29 -8.67 -3.46
CA ASP A 161 -7.13 -7.43 -4.23
C ASP A 161 -5.66 -7.19 -4.56
N TYR A 162 -5.40 -6.67 -5.75
CA TYR A 162 -4.04 -6.30 -6.12
C TYR A 162 -3.97 -4.88 -6.68
N ILE A 163 -2.85 -4.24 -6.41
CA ILE A 163 -2.50 -2.91 -6.93
C ILE A 163 -1.42 -3.08 -7.99
N GLU A 164 -1.64 -2.44 -9.12
CA GLU A 164 -0.68 -2.33 -10.23
C GLU A 164 -0.39 -0.86 -10.53
N ILE A 165 0.77 -0.63 -11.12
CA ILE A 165 1.16 0.67 -11.65
C ILE A 165 1.15 0.56 -13.16
N LYS A 166 0.39 1.43 -13.81
CA LYS A 166 0.36 1.49 -15.27
C LYS A 166 0.83 2.84 -15.77
N THR A 167 1.36 2.83 -16.98
CA THR A 167 1.93 4.01 -17.62
C THR A 167 1.61 4.02 -19.10
N LYS A 168 1.47 5.21 -19.68
CA LYS A 168 1.35 5.42 -21.11
C LYS A 168 2.06 6.71 -21.53
N ALA A 169 2.26 6.89 -22.82
CA ALA A 169 2.74 8.12 -23.41
C ALA A 169 1.66 8.79 -24.28
N ASP A 170 1.90 10.05 -24.67
CA ASP A 170 1.04 10.78 -25.59
C ASP A 170 1.19 10.34 -27.07
N THR A 171 2.20 9.55 -27.36
CA THR A 171 2.47 8.94 -28.66
C THR A 171 3.03 7.54 -28.50
N ASP A 172 2.87 6.70 -29.53
CA ASP A 172 3.39 5.34 -29.52
C ASP A 172 4.91 5.31 -29.63
N ASN A 173 5.50 4.21 -29.14
CA ASN A 173 6.93 3.91 -29.21
C ASN A 173 7.83 4.91 -28.47
N VAL A 174 7.34 5.50 -27.37
CA VAL A 174 8.15 6.35 -26.50
C VAL A 174 8.97 5.49 -25.55
N VAL A 175 10.27 5.52 -25.67
CA VAL A 175 11.16 4.76 -24.77
C VAL A 175 11.51 5.64 -23.56
N VAL A 176 11.07 5.18 -22.39
CA VAL A 176 11.30 5.82 -21.10
C VAL A 176 12.25 4.96 -20.27
N ASN A 177 13.29 5.58 -19.75
CA ASN A 177 14.18 4.97 -18.77
C ASN A 177 13.70 5.32 -17.37
N TYR A 178 13.59 4.32 -16.52
CA TYR A 178 13.21 4.45 -15.11
C TYR A 178 14.38 4.04 -14.22
N ALA A 179 14.57 4.76 -13.13
CA ALA A 179 15.54 4.44 -12.10
C ALA A 179 15.02 4.84 -10.72
N ASN A 180 15.67 4.35 -9.67
CA ASN A 180 15.34 4.69 -8.28
C ASN A 180 13.83 4.50 -7.99
N ILE A 181 13.28 3.38 -8.42
CA ILE A 181 11.88 3.06 -8.21
C ILE A 181 11.70 2.65 -6.76
N TYR A 182 10.80 3.30 -6.08
CA TYR A 182 10.34 2.93 -4.75
C TYR A 182 8.81 2.90 -4.74
N ALA A 183 8.25 1.75 -4.45
CA ALA A 183 6.82 1.59 -4.31
C ALA A 183 6.52 1.06 -2.91
N SER A 184 5.56 1.65 -2.24
CA SER A 184 5.12 1.22 -0.91
C SER A 184 3.60 1.23 -0.81
N ILE A 185 3.11 0.31 0.00
CA ILE A 185 1.73 0.31 0.44
C ILE A 185 1.72 0.11 1.95
N ILE A 186 0.99 0.97 2.64
CA ILE A 186 0.80 0.91 4.09
C ILE A 186 -0.67 1.05 4.35
N GLY A 187 -1.22 0.19 5.18
CA GLY A 187 -2.63 0.26 5.50
C GLY A 187 -2.95 -0.20 6.90
N MET A 188 -4.12 0.20 7.35
CA MET A 188 -4.69 -0.17 8.63
C MET A 188 -6.06 -0.78 8.41
N SER A 189 -6.37 -1.84 9.13
CA SER A 189 -7.74 -2.34 9.23
C SER A 189 -8.60 -1.37 10.04
N ALA A 190 -9.85 -1.26 9.66
CA ALA A 190 -10.85 -0.53 10.45
C ALA A 190 -11.30 -1.35 11.66
#